data_d82799e7989d05471e2671179d832086
#
_entry.id   d82799e7989d05471e2671179d832086
#
_cell.length_a   1.000
_cell.length_b   1.000
_cell.length_c   1.000
_cell.angle_alpha   90.00
_cell.angle_beta   90.00
_cell.angle_gamma   90.00
#
_symmetry.space_group_name_H-M   'P 1'
#
loop_
_entity.id
_entity.type
_entity.pdbx_description
1 polymer ?
#
loop_
_entity_poly.entity_id
_entity_poly.type
_entity_poly.pdbx_seq_one_letter_code
_entity_poly.pdbx_strand_id
1 'polypeptide(L)'
;MSDTDSFIDEVTEEVRRDRLFLMLKRYGWIGGAAVALIVGGAAFREYSKAQDQAAAEALGDAITAALEIDGSGSRSEALAAVSAESAGGAAILKMLEAGALADAGKSAEAVAQLEAVAVNGELPLIYRHIASFKALTLQSGTLSISDRRLQYEALAQPGAPL
;
A
#
# COMPACT_ATOMS: atom_id res chain seq x y z
N MET A 1 37.40 60.18 23.32
CA MET A 1 37.39 58.78 23.81
C MET A 1 36.51 57.86 22.91
N SER A 2 36.28 58.26 21.67
CA SER A 2 35.40 57.51 20.76
C SER A 2 36.12 56.69 19.67
N ASP A 3 37.39 56.99 19.37
CA ASP A 3 38.09 56.31 18.25
C ASP A 3 38.66 54.93 18.64
N THR A 4 38.95 54.71 19.93
CA THR A 4 39.50 53.41 20.40
C THR A 4 38.40 52.34 20.51
N ASP A 5 37.17 52.71 20.87
CA ASP A 5 36.06 51.80 20.97
C ASP A 5 35.58 51.35 19.55
N SER A 6 35.58 52.30 18.59
CA SER A 6 35.27 51.99 17.19
C SER A 6 36.27 51.04 16.54
N PHE A 7 37.55 51.17 16.85
CA PHE A 7 38.62 50.31 16.33
C PHE A 7 38.57 48.91 16.92
N ILE A 8 38.18 48.78 18.19
CA ILE A 8 38.03 47.45 18.84
C ILE A 8 36.82 46.72 18.29
N ASP A 9 35.73 47.42 18.00
CA ASP A 9 34.55 46.83 17.38
C ASP A 9 34.83 46.36 15.95
N GLU A 10 35.53 47.15 15.14
CA GLU A 10 35.87 46.80 13.75
C GLU A 10 36.78 45.59 13.67
N VAL A 11 37.83 45.52 14.53
CA VAL A 11 38.73 44.37 14.60
C VAL A 11 38.02 43.13 15.13
N THR A 12 37.08 43.26 16.05
CA THR A 12 36.33 42.14 16.61
C THR A 12 35.34 41.58 15.59
N GLU A 13 34.74 42.43 14.75
CA GLU A 13 33.84 42.00 13.69
C GLU A 13 34.60 41.27 12.56
N GLU A 14 35.81 41.75 12.20
CA GLU A 14 36.64 41.11 11.18
C GLU A 14 37.12 39.74 11.64
N VAL A 15 37.60 39.58 12.87
CA VAL A 15 38.01 38.30 13.46
C VAL A 15 36.82 37.32 13.57
N ARG A 16 35.62 37.81 13.85
CA ARG A 16 34.41 37.00 13.93
C ARG A 16 33.99 36.52 12.56
N ARG A 17 34.10 37.33 11.52
CA ARG A 17 33.83 37.02 10.15
C ARG A 17 34.82 35.97 9.59
N ASP A 18 36.10 36.09 9.91
CA ASP A 18 37.12 35.13 9.51
C ASP A 18 36.93 33.74 10.16
N ARG A 19 36.58 33.72 11.43
CA ARG A 19 36.22 32.47 12.13
C ARG A 19 34.99 31.78 11.54
N LEU A 20 33.98 32.54 11.20
CA LEU A 20 32.77 32.02 10.52
C LEU A 20 33.12 31.46 9.13
N PHE A 21 33.98 32.13 8.38
CA PHE A 21 34.40 31.70 7.06
C PHE A 21 35.24 30.41 7.12
N LEU A 22 36.11 30.29 8.09
CA LEU A 22 36.90 29.05 8.35
C LEU A 22 35.99 27.90 8.80
N MET A 23 35.03 28.15 9.65
CA MET A 23 34.02 27.13 10.03
C MET A 23 33.18 26.71 8.84
N LEU A 24 32.70 27.65 8.02
CA LEU A 24 31.92 27.35 6.82
C LEU A 24 32.73 26.56 5.81
N LYS A 25 34.00 26.90 5.61
CA LYS A 25 34.90 26.16 4.71
C LYS A 25 35.18 24.75 5.21
N ARG A 26 35.27 24.57 6.55
CA ARG A 26 35.55 23.26 7.15
C ARG A 26 34.34 22.35 7.28
N TYR A 27 33.15 22.90 7.54
CA TYR A 27 31.93 22.15 7.83
C TYR A 27 30.82 22.36 6.79
N GLY A 28 30.97 23.30 5.86
CA GLY A 28 29.96 23.61 4.84
C GLY A 28 29.59 22.41 3.95
N TRP A 29 30.58 21.52 3.71
CA TRP A 29 30.33 20.29 2.98
C TRP A 29 29.35 19.35 3.71
N ILE A 30 29.35 19.35 5.06
CA ILE A 30 28.40 18.55 5.88
C ILE A 30 26.99 19.09 5.71
N GLY A 31 26.82 20.44 5.71
CA GLY A 31 25.55 21.06 5.41
C GLY A 31 25.06 20.73 3.99
N GLY A 32 25.97 20.80 3.01
CA GLY A 32 25.68 20.40 1.62
C GLY A 32 25.28 18.92 1.51
N ALA A 33 26.00 18.03 2.20
CA ALA A 33 25.66 16.61 2.24
C ALA A 33 24.31 16.35 2.91
N ALA A 34 24.01 17.04 4.01
CA ALA A 34 22.71 16.92 4.67
C ALA A 34 21.55 17.36 3.76
N VAL A 35 21.70 18.48 3.05
CA VAL A 35 20.71 18.94 2.07
C VAL A 35 20.55 17.94 0.94
N ALA A 36 21.66 17.40 0.40
CA ALA A 36 21.63 16.40 -0.66
C ALA A 36 20.91 15.10 -0.22
N LEU A 37 21.13 14.66 1.03
CA LEU A 37 20.42 13.49 1.59
C LEU A 37 18.93 13.72 1.77
N ILE A 38 18.54 14.91 2.24
CA ILE A 38 17.12 15.25 2.44
C ILE A 38 16.42 15.35 1.08
N VAL A 39 16.98 16.09 0.14
CA VAL A 39 16.38 16.30 -1.19
C VAL A 39 16.41 15.00 -2.00
N GLY A 40 17.53 14.25 -1.98
CA GLY A 40 17.65 12.97 -2.65
C GLY A 40 16.71 11.91 -2.07
N GLY A 41 16.57 11.86 -0.74
CA GLY A 41 15.61 10.98 -0.07
C GLY A 41 14.16 11.32 -0.39
N ALA A 42 13.81 12.60 -0.44
CA ALA A 42 12.48 13.05 -0.82
C ALA A 42 12.17 12.72 -2.31
N ALA A 43 13.11 12.96 -3.20
CA ALA A 43 12.98 12.65 -4.62
C ALA A 43 12.83 11.14 -4.86
N PHE A 44 13.64 10.32 -4.17
CA PHE A 44 13.55 8.87 -4.24
C PHE A 44 12.18 8.34 -3.76
N ARG A 45 11.69 8.89 -2.64
CA ARG A 45 10.38 8.53 -2.10
C ARG A 45 9.24 8.89 -3.04
N GLU A 46 9.30 10.07 -3.66
CA GLU A 46 8.28 10.49 -4.63
C GLU A 46 8.32 9.64 -5.91
N TYR A 47 9.52 9.31 -6.39
CA TYR A 47 9.68 8.39 -7.52
C TYR A 47 9.10 7.00 -7.23
N SER A 48 9.41 6.42 -6.06
CA SER A 48 8.88 5.11 -5.66
C SER A 48 7.35 5.15 -5.57
N LYS A 49 6.78 6.20 -4.96
CA LYS A 49 5.34 6.38 -4.85
C LYS A 49 4.66 6.53 -6.22
N ALA A 50 5.29 7.24 -7.16
CA ALA A 50 4.77 7.38 -8.52
C ALA A 50 4.75 6.03 -9.27
N GLN A 51 5.76 5.19 -9.05
CA GLN A 51 5.80 3.82 -9.60
C GLN A 51 4.67 2.96 -9.03
N ASP A 52 4.50 2.96 -7.69
CA ASP A 52 3.44 2.21 -7.03
C ASP A 52 2.04 2.66 -7.50
N GLN A 53 1.87 3.97 -7.71
CA GLN A 53 0.63 4.54 -8.21
C GLN A 53 0.37 4.11 -9.67
N ALA A 54 1.36 4.19 -10.54
CA ALA A 54 1.23 3.75 -11.93
C ALA A 54 0.89 2.26 -12.04
N ALA A 55 1.51 1.40 -11.20
CA ALA A 55 1.19 -0.02 -11.13
C ALA A 55 -0.25 -0.26 -10.64
N ALA A 56 -0.72 0.51 -9.66
CA ALA A 56 -2.10 0.42 -9.17
C ALA A 56 -3.13 0.88 -10.20
N GLU A 57 -2.84 1.95 -10.96
CA GLU A 57 -3.67 2.44 -12.06
C GLU A 57 -3.76 1.39 -13.18
N ALA A 58 -2.64 0.83 -13.61
CA ALA A 58 -2.60 -0.22 -14.63
C ALA A 58 -3.39 -1.48 -14.20
N LEU A 59 -3.29 -1.86 -12.92
CA LEU A 59 -4.08 -2.95 -12.37
C LEU A 59 -5.58 -2.60 -12.39
N GLY A 60 -5.96 -1.39 -12.01
CA GLY A 60 -7.35 -0.90 -12.04
C GLY A 60 -7.95 -0.95 -13.45
N ASP A 61 -7.19 -0.48 -14.44
CA ASP A 61 -7.60 -0.50 -15.84
C ASP A 61 -7.77 -1.93 -16.37
N ALA A 62 -6.83 -2.83 -16.04
CA ALA A 62 -6.91 -4.23 -16.42
C ALA A 62 -8.11 -4.96 -15.78
N ILE A 63 -8.40 -4.68 -14.51
CA ILE A 63 -9.59 -5.20 -13.82
C ILE A 63 -10.86 -4.68 -14.49
N THR A 64 -10.92 -3.39 -14.78
CA THR A 64 -12.09 -2.76 -15.42
C THR A 64 -12.35 -3.40 -16.79
N ALA A 65 -11.30 -3.55 -17.62
CA ALA A 65 -11.43 -4.20 -18.91
C ALA A 65 -11.90 -5.65 -18.80
N ALA A 66 -11.41 -6.39 -17.80
CA ALA A 66 -11.86 -7.77 -17.57
C ALA A 66 -13.31 -7.85 -17.09
N LEU A 67 -13.78 -6.88 -16.30
CA LEU A 67 -15.16 -6.81 -15.81
C LEU A 67 -16.17 -6.42 -16.90
N GLU A 68 -15.74 -5.71 -17.95
CA GLU A 68 -16.58 -5.33 -19.09
C GLU A 68 -16.86 -6.51 -20.05
N ILE A 69 -16.15 -7.63 -19.88
CA ILE A 69 -16.36 -8.82 -20.72
C ILE A 69 -17.73 -9.46 -20.42
N ASP A 70 -18.50 -9.69 -21.47
CA ASP A 70 -19.78 -10.37 -21.38
C ASP A 70 -19.63 -11.85 -21.02
N GLY A 71 -20.50 -12.32 -20.14
CA GLY A 71 -20.50 -13.71 -19.65
C GLY A 71 -19.59 -13.93 -18.45
N SER A 72 -20.17 -14.47 -17.39
CA SER A 72 -19.46 -14.67 -16.10
C SER A 72 -18.28 -15.64 -16.22
N GLY A 73 -18.38 -16.69 -17.05
CA GLY A 73 -17.28 -17.61 -17.32
C GLY A 73 -16.09 -16.94 -18.00
N SER A 74 -16.35 -16.20 -19.09
CA SER A 74 -15.29 -15.45 -19.80
C SER A 74 -14.67 -14.34 -18.94
N ARG A 75 -15.48 -13.72 -18.09
CA ARG A 75 -15.03 -12.72 -17.13
C ARG A 75 -14.10 -13.31 -16.07
N SER A 76 -14.42 -14.50 -15.55
CA SER A 76 -13.53 -15.17 -14.58
C SER A 76 -12.19 -15.55 -15.19
N GLU A 77 -12.17 -16.02 -16.44
CA GLU A 77 -10.93 -16.32 -17.18
C GLU A 77 -10.13 -15.04 -17.45
N ALA A 78 -10.76 -13.95 -17.82
CA ALA A 78 -10.10 -12.68 -18.03
C ALA A 78 -9.48 -12.12 -16.74
N LEU A 79 -10.21 -12.18 -15.61
CA LEU A 79 -9.68 -11.78 -14.30
C LEU A 79 -8.51 -12.67 -13.86
N ALA A 80 -8.56 -13.97 -14.13
CA ALA A 80 -7.47 -14.89 -13.84
C ALA A 80 -6.19 -14.60 -14.65
N ALA A 81 -6.32 -13.97 -15.83
CA ALA A 81 -5.19 -13.58 -16.67
C ALA A 81 -4.52 -12.27 -16.21
N VAL A 82 -5.18 -11.46 -15.38
CA VAL A 82 -4.60 -10.23 -14.84
C VAL A 82 -3.60 -10.57 -13.75
N SER A 83 -2.45 -9.92 -13.75
CA SER A 83 -1.43 -10.04 -12.70
C SER A 83 -1.38 -8.79 -11.84
N ALA A 84 -1.14 -8.97 -10.54
CA ALA A 84 -0.91 -7.87 -9.61
C ALA A 84 0.45 -8.02 -8.95
N GLU A 85 1.21 -6.93 -8.88
CA GLU A 85 2.54 -6.91 -8.24
C GLU A 85 2.44 -6.91 -6.71
N SER A 86 1.38 -6.33 -6.16
CA SER A 86 1.15 -6.27 -4.71
C SER A 86 0.30 -7.43 -4.22
N ALA A 87 0.60 -7.93 -3.01
CA ALA A 87 -0.20 -8.97 -2.35
C ALA A 87 -1.67 -8.54 -2.15
N GLY A 88 -1.92 -7.26 -1.83
CA GLY A 88 -3.26 -6.71 -1.71
C GLY A 88 -4.02 -6.70 -3.04
N GLY A 89 -3.36 -6.29 -4.13
CA GLY A 89 -3.91 -6.34 -5.49
C GLY A 89 -4.26 -7.76 -5.92
N ALA A 90 -3.37 -8.72 -5.66
CA ALA A 90 -3.61 -10.14 -5.94
C ALA A 90 -4.81 -10.69 -5.14
N ALA A 91 -4.96 -10.27 -3.88
CA ALA A 91 -6.11 -10.66 -3.07
C ALA A 91 -7.43 -10.10 -3.63
N ILE A 92 -7.43 -8.84 -4.07
CA ILE A 92 -8.60 -8.22 -4.71
C ILE A 92 -8.97 -8.97 -5.99
N LEU A 93 -7.98 -9.26 -6.86
CA LEU A 93 -8.21 -10.03 -8.07
C LEU A 93 -8.86 -11.38 -7.79
N LYS A 94 -8.33 -12.16 -6.85
CA LYS A 94 -8.90 -13.45 -6.45
C LYS A 94 -10.32 -13.32 -5.92
N MET A 95 -10.64 -12.26 -5.17
CA MET A 95 -12.00 -12.03 -4.67
C MET A 95 -12.97 -11.62 -5.78
N LEU A 96 -12.52 -10.92 -6.83
CA LEU A 96 -13.31 -10.58 -8.00
C LEU A 96 -13.53 -11.79 -8.90
N GLU A 97 -12.47 -12.55 -9.16
CA GLU A 97 -12.54 -13.82 -9.90
C GLU A 97 -13.51 -14.81 -9.24
N ALA A 98 -13.43 -14.96 -7.90
CA ALA A 98 -14.36 -15.79 -7.14
C ALA A 98 -15.82 -15.31 -7.29
N GLY A 99 -16.05 -14.00 -7.35
CA GLY A 99 -17.38 -13.46 -7.67
C GLY A 99 -17.87 -13.89 -9.06
N ALA A 100 -17.04 -13.73 -10.09
CA ALA A 100 -17.37 -14.13 -11.45
C ALA A 100 -17.57 -15.65 -11.59
N LEU A 101 -16.78 -16.48 -10.86
CA LEU A 101 -16.99 -17.92 -10.79
C LEU A 101 -18.31 -18.29 -10.14
N ALA A 102 -18.69 -17.61 -9.06
CA ALA A 102 -19.97 -17.84 -8.41
C ALA A 102 -21.15 -17.51 -9.34
N ASP A 103 -21.06 -16.38 -10.07
CA ASP A 103 -22.07 -15.96 -11.08
C ASP A 103 -22.13 -16.95 -12.26
N ALA A 104 -21.03 -17.64 -12.56
CA ALA A 104 -20.96 -18.72 -13.55
C ALA A 104 -21.50 -20.07 -13.02
N GLY A 105 -21.99 -20.13 -11.79
CA GLY A 105 -22.45 -21.37 -11.13
C GLY A 105 -21.35 -22.25 -10.57
N LYS A 106 -20.09 -21.82 -10.60
CA LYS A 106 -18.92 -22.53 -10.09
C LYS A 106 -18.63 -22.21 -8.62
N SER A 107 -19.66 -22.30 -7.77
CA SER A 107 -19.58 -21.87 -6.37
C SER A 107 -18.50 -22.58 -5.56
N ALA A 108 -18.22 -23.87 -5.83
CA ALA A 108 -17.17 -24.60 -5.13
C ALA A 108 -15.77 -24.04 -5.42
N GLU A 109 -15.49 -23.70 -6.69
CA GLU A 109 -14.23 -23.09 -7.09
C GLU A 109 -14.09 -21.68 -6.49
N ALA A 110 -15.17 -20.90 -6.51
CA ALA A 110 -15.23 -19.58 -5.89
C ALA A 110 -14.92 -19.63 -4.38
N VAL A 111 -15.51 -20.55 -3.65
CA VAL A 111 -15.25 -20.75 -2.22
C VAL A 111 -13.80 -21.12 -1.97
N ALA A 112 -13.25 -22.07 -2.73
CA ALA A 112 -11.85 -22.47 -2.57
C ALA A 112 -10.86 -21.33 -2.78
N GLN A 113 -11.11 -20.42 -3.75
CA GLN A 113 -10.31 -19.23 -3.96
C GLN A 113 -10.41 -18.25 -2.80
N LEU A 114 -11.61 -18.01 -2.29
CA LEU A 114 -11.83 -17.11 -1.15
C LEU A 114 -11.19 -17.65 0.14
N GLU A 115 -11.28 -18.95 0.38
CA GLU A 115 -10.63 -19.61 1.51
C GLU A 115 -9.10 -19.50 1.42
N ALA A 116 -8.52 -19.63 0.24
CA ALA A 116 -7.08 -19.43 0.04
C ALA A 116 -6.64 -17.99 0.40
N VAL A 117 -7.45 -16.98 0.11
CA VAL A 117 -7.19 -15.60 0.54
C VAL A 117 -7.38 -15.45 2.05
N ALA A 118 -8.42 -16.08 2.61
CA ALA A 118 -8.76 -15.98 4.03
C ALA A 118 -7.67 -16.52 4.97
N VAL A 119 -6.96 -17.58 4.55
CA VAL A 119 -5.90 -18.20 5.36
C VAL A 119 -4.50 -17.64 5.09
N ASN A 120 -4.34 -16.74 4.12
CA ASN A 120 -3.03 -16.18 3.78
C ASN A 120 -2.55 -15.21 4.86
N GLY A 121 -1.61 -15.64 5.70
CA GLY A 121 -1.05 -14.87 6.81
C GLY A 121 -0.24 -13.64 6.40
N GLU A 122 0.18 -13.53 5.14
CA GLU A 122 0.92 -12.37 4.60
C GLU A 122 0.00 -11.18 4.28
N LEU A 123 -1.31 -11.44 4.17
CA LEU A 123 -2.29 -10.40 3.89
C LEU A 123 -2.73 -9.68 5.18
N PRO A 124 -2.98 -8.37 5.09
CA PRO A 124 -3.67 -7.63 6.14
C PRO A 124 -5.00 -8.30 6.53
N LEU A 125 -5.33 -8.24 7.81
CA LEU A 125 -6.49 -8.94 8.39
C LEU A 125 -7.80 -8.59 7.68
N ILE A 126 -7.94 -7.33 7.22
CA ILE A 126 -9.15 -6.87 6.50
C ILE A 126 -9.43 -7.70 5.23
N TYR A 127 -8.44 -7.99 4.40
CA TYR A 127 -8.63 -8.81 3.19
C TYR A 127 -9.04 -10.23 3.53
N ARG A 128 -8.42 -10.81 4.55
CA ARG A 128 -8.71 -12.17 5.03
C ARG A 128 -10.15 -12.27 5.55
N HIS A 129 -10.59 -11.29 6.33
CA HIS A 129 -11.96 -11.25 6.86
C HIS A 129 -13.00 -11.05 5.75
N ILE A 130 -12.75 -10.14 4.79
CA ILE A 130 -13.63 -9.96 3.63
C ILE A 130 -13.75 -11.25 2.85
N ALA A 131 -12.65 -11.94 2.59
CA ALA A 131 -12.65 -13.21 1.88
C ALA A 131 -13.42 -14.29 2.63
N SER A 132 -13.22 -14.42 3.95
CA SER A 132 -13.97 -15.33 4.81
C SER A 132 -15.48 -15.02 4.78
N PHE A 133 -15.85 -13.76 4.90
CA PHE A 133 -17.26 -13.34 4.84
C PHE A 133 -17.91 -13.71 3.50
N LYS A 134 -17.21 -13.45 2.37
CA LYS A 134 -17.67 -13.81 1.03
C LYS A 134 -17.81 -15.33 0.88
N ALA A 135 -16.85 -16.11 1.35
CA ALA A 135 -16.91 -17.57 1.32
C ALA A 135 -18.10 -18.11 2.09
N LEU A 136 -18.33 -17.61 3.31
CA LEU A 136 -19.51 -18.00 4.12
C LEU A 136 -20.84 -17.65 3.47
N THR A 137 -20.89 -16.53 2.74
CA THR A 137 -22.09 -16.13 2.02
C THR A 137 -22.40 -17.11 0.88
N LEU A 138 -21.38 -17.55 0.13
CA LEU A 138 -21.54 -18.54 -0.94
C LEU A 138 -21.88 -19.93 -0.42
N GLN A 139 -21.44 -20.29 0.77
CA GLN A 139 -21.71 -21.58 1.43
C GLN A 139 -23.08 -21.64 2.12
N SER A 140 -23.97 -20.68 1.87
CA SER A 140 -25.29 -20.61 2.53
C SER A 140 -26.18 -21.85 2.31
N GLY A 141 -25.98 -22.58 1.24
CA GLY A 141 -26.70 -23.82 0.93
C GLY A 141 -26.00 -25.12 1.37
N THR A 142 -24.71 -25.06 1.76
CA THR A 142 -23.89 -26.24 2.06
C THR A 142 -23.54 -26.37 3.54
N LEU A 143 -23.33 -25.26 4.23
CA LEU A 143 -23.06 -25.24 5.66
C LEU A 143 -24.35 -25.20 6.49
N SER A 144 -24.33 -25.86 7.65
CA SER A 144 -25.41 -25.77 8.62
C SER A 144 -25.58 -24.33 9.13
N ILE A 145 -26.79 -23.96 9.57
CA ILE A 145 -27.06 -22.66 10.15
C ILE A 145 -26.21 -22.37 11.39
N SER A 146 -26.00 -23.42 12.21
CA SER A 146 -25.17 -23.34 13.43
C SER A 146 -23.71 -23.07 13.11
N ASP A 147 -23.13 -23.75 12.11
CA ASP A 147 -21.74 -23.57 11.74
C ASP A 147 -21.49 -22.18 11.13
N ARG A 148 -22.39 -21.75 10.24
CA ARG A 148 -22.31 -20.39 9.69
C ARG A 148 -22.39 -19.32 10.77
N ARG A 149 -23.31 -19.46 11.71
CA ARG A 149 -23.45 -18.52 12.81
C ARG A 149 -22.18 -18.43 13.62
N LEU A 150 -21.58 -19.58 13.99
CA LEU A 150 -20.31 -19.62 14.74
C LEU A 150 -19.20 -18.89 13.99
N GLN A 151 -19.09 -19.09 12.68
CA GLN A 151 -18.07 -18.44 11.86
C GLN A 151 -18.30 -16.93 11.69
N TYR A 152 -19.55 -16.48 11.55
CA TYR A 152 -19.87 -15.04 11.56
C TYR A 152 -19.58 -14.40 12.92
N GLU A 153 -19.88 -15.08 14.01
CA GLU A 153 -19.54 -14.61 15.35
C GLU A 153 -18.03 -14.48 15.55
N ALA A 154 -17.23 -15.38 14.95
CA ALA A 154 -15.76 -15.27 14.95
C ALA A 154 -15.25 -14.06 14.16
N LEU A 155 -15.90 -13.71 13.04
CA LEU A 155 -15.56 -12.49 12.25
C LEU A 155 -16.00 -11.19 12.94
N ALA A 156 -17.03 -11.25 13.79
CA ALA A 156 -17.60 -10.10 14.50
C ALA A 156 -16.97 -9.86 15.89
N GLN A 157 -15.82 -10.45 16.19
CA GLN A 157 -15.14 -10.27 17.49
C GLN A 157 -14.72 -8.80 17.69
N PRO A 158 -14.72 -8.29 18.96
CA PRO A 158 -14.24 -6.95 19.25
C PRO A 158 -12.81 -6.73 18.73
N GLY A 159 -12.63 -5.67 17.92
CA GLY A 159 -11.35 -5.39 17.28
C GLY A 159 -11.16 -6.05 15.91
N ALA A 160 -12.14 -6.81 15.42
CA ALA A 160 -12.16 -7.25 14.03
C ALA A 160 -12.28 -6.02 13.08
N PRO A 161 -11.67 -6.07 11.89
CA PRO A 161 -11.69 -4.95 10.94
C PRO A 161 -12.98 -4.83 10.12
N LEU A 162 -13.97 -5.72 10.33
CA LEU A 162 -15.31 -5.69 9.70
C LEU A 162 -16.35 -5.16 10.65
#